data_163fca11b46a47ec63166d48c03e36b5
#
_entry.id   163fca11b46a47ec63166d48c03e36b5
#
_cell.length_a   1.000
_cell.length_b   1.000
_cell.length_c   1.000
_cell.angle_alpha   90.00
_cell.angle_beta   90.00
_cell.angle_gamma   90.00
#
_symmetry.space_group_name_H-M   'P 1'
#
loop_
_entity.id
_entity.type
_entity.pdbx_description
1 polymer ?
#
loop_
_entity_poly.entity_id
_entity_poly.type
_entity_poly.pdbx_seq_one_letter_code
_entity_poly.pdbx_strand_id
1 'polypeptide(L)'
;RDGLVARAEVLGERLRQGFEQALADTKGFTGMQGKGLMIGIGLDRPCGALVKMALDEGLVINVTAERVVRLLPPLILSDAEADELVQRLAPLIRRFLQEGQAAR
;
A
#
# COMPACT_ATOMS: atom_id res chain seq x y z
N ARG A 1 13.73 -16.83 -15.81
CA ARG A 1 12.27 -16.76 -15.82
C ARG A 1 11.68 -17.24 -14.50
N ASP A 2 12.10 -18.42 -14.07
CA ASP A 2 11.68 -18.92 -12.77
C ASP A 2 12.15 -18.01 -11.66
N GLY A 3 13.35 -17.43 -11.80
CA GLY A 3 13.86 -16.49 -10.82
C GLY A 3 13.03 -15.22 -10.74
N LEU A 4 12.46 -14.76 -11.85
CA LEU A 4 11.61 -13.58 -11.84
C LEU A 4 10.28 -13.85 -11.14
N VAL A 5 9.70 -15.03 -11.34
CA VAL A 5 8.46 -15.40 -10.65
C VAL A 5 8.71 -15.48 -9.15
N ALA A 6 9.80 -16.13 -8.75
CA ALA A 6 10.15 -16.24 -7.34
C ALA A 6 10.41 -14.87 -6.73
N ARG A 7 11.09 -13.98 -7.46
CA ARG A 7 11.35 -12.62 -6.98
C ARG A 7 10.06 -11.84 -6.79
N ALA A 8 9.12 -11.99 -7.73
CA ALA A 8 7.82 -11.30 -7.61
C ALA A 8 7.07 -11.73 -6.35
N GLU A 9 7.11 -13.03 -6.04
CA GLU A 9 6.44 -13.53 -4.85
C GLU A 9 7.11 -13.04 -3.57
N VAL A 10 8.43 -13.07 -3.53
CA VAL A 10 9.17 -12.61 -2.35
C VAL A 10 8.95 -11.12 -2.13
N LEU A 11 9.08 -10.33 -3.19
CA LEU A 11 8.91 -8.88 -3.10
C LEU A 11 7.47 -8.52 -2.69
N GLY A 12 6.49 -9.18 -3.32
CA GLY A 12 5.09 -8.94 -2.98
C GLY A 12 4.78 -9.29 -1.55
N GLU A 13 5.31 -10.41 -1.07
CA GLU A 13 5.09 -10.82 0.31
C GLU A 13 5.72 -9.85 1.30
N ARG A 14 6.93 -9.37 0.98
CA ARG A 14 7.61 -8.40 1.82
C ARG A 14 6.79 -7.11 1.95
N LEU A 15 6.22 -6.65 0.83
CA LEU A 15 5.38 -5.45 0.85
C LEU A 15 4.09 -5.68 1.62
N ARG A 16 3.42 -6.81 1.40
CA ARG A 16 2.18 -7.11 2.12
C ARG A 16 2.40 -7.19 3.61
N GLN A 17 3.45 -7.89 4.03
CA GLN A 17 3.76 -7.99 5.46
C GLN A 17 4.13 -6.63 6.04
N GLY A 18 4.89 -5.84 5.30
CA GLY A 18 5.27 -4.51 5.75
C GLY A 18 4.07 -3.61 5.99
N PHE A 19 3.13 -3.57 5.04
CA PHE A 19 1.93 -2.77 5.20
C PHE A 19 1.03 -3.30 6.30
N GLU A 20 0.92 -4.63 6.40
CA GLU A 20 0.09 -5.21 7.44
C GLU A 20 0.61 -4.85 8.83
N GLN A 21 1.91 -4.95 9.03
CA GLN A 21 2.51 -4.59 10.31
C GLN A 21 2.36 -3.09 10.59
N ALA A 22 2.58 -2.26 9.57
CA ALA A 22 2.51 -0.81 9.75
C ALA A 22 1.09 -0.30 10.01
N LEU A 23 0.08 -1.00 9.50
CA LEU A 23 -1.31 -0.55 9.57
C LEU A 23 -2.17 -1.40 10.49
N ALA A 24 -1.62 -2.42 11.14
CA ALA A 24 -2.39 -3.36 11.95
C ALA A 24 -3.26 -2.69 13.00
N ASP A 25 -2.75 -1.63 13.63
CA ASP A 25 -3.46 -0.92 14.69
C ASP A 25 -4.27 0.26 14.17
N THR A 26 -4.31 0.44 12.85
CA THR A 26 -4.96 1.63 12.28
C THR A 26 -6.43 1.33 12.04
N LYS A 27 -7.30 2.11 12.68
CA LYS A 27 -8.72 1.98 12.47
C LYS A 27 -9.08 2.39 11.05
N GLY A 28 -9.80 1.52 10.36
CA GLY A 28 -10.16 1.75 8.96
C GLY A 28 -9.37 0.90 7.98
N PHE A 29 -8.29 0.28 8.42
CA PHE A 29 -7.54 -0.68 7.60
C PHE A 29 -8.27 -2.03 7.68
N THR A 30 -8.65 -2.60 6.52
CA THR A 30 -9.45 -3.82 6.48
C THR A 30 -8.67 -5.06 6.07
N GLY A 31 -7.41 -4.92 5.68
CA GLY A 31 -6.57 -6.07 5.35
C GLY A 31 -5.88 -5.93 4.01
N MET A 32 -4.98 -6.85 3.75
CA MET A 32 -4.20 -6.87 2.52
C MET A 32 -4.85 -7.82 1.50
N GLN A 33 -4.68 -7.48 0.22
CA GLN A 33 -5.21 -8.27 -0.89
C GLN A 33 -4.15 -8.38 -1.97
N GLY A 34 -4.40 -9.24 -2.95
CA GLY A 34 -3.53 -9.35 -4.12
C GLY A 34 -2.61 -10.55 -4.07
N LYS A 35 -1.94 -10.79 -5.19
CA LYS A 35 -0.99 -11.89 -5.34
C LYS A 35 0.24 -11.39 -6.09
N GLY A 36 1.37 -12.03 -5.85
CA GLY A 36 2.61 -11.63 -6.51
C GLY A 36 2.92 -10.18 -6.26
N LEU A 37 3.16 -9.42 -7.32
CA LEU A 37 3.43 -8.00 -7.20
C LEU A 37 2.18 -7.13 -7.20
N MET A 38 0.99 -7.74 -7.27
CA MET A 38 -0.23 -6.95 -7.15
C MET A 38 -0.55 -6.77 -5.67
N ILE A 39 -0.37 -5.55 -5.18
CA ILE A 39 -0.55 -5.23 -3.77
C ILE A 39 -1.84 -4.43 -3.62
N GLY A 40 -2.76 -4.93 -2.81
CA GLY A 40 -4.00 -4.21 -2.50
C GLY A 40 -4.09 -3.94 -1.01
N ILE A 41 -4.34 -2.69 -0.65
CA ILE A 41 -4.50 -2.26 0.75
C ILE A 41 -5.95 -1.87 0.93
N GLY A 42 -6.71 -2.68 1.65
CA GLY A 42 -8.13 -2.44 1.84
C GLY A 42 -8.42 -1.44 2.93
N LEU A 43 -9.34 -0.53 2.66
CA LEU A 43 -9.77 0.48 3.61
C LEU A 43 -11.29 0.42 3.75
N ASP A 44 -11.81 1.00 4.81
CA ASP A 44 -13.24 0.94 5.11
C ASP A 44 -14.05 2.07 4.50
N ARG A 45 -13.42 2.93 3.70
CA ARG A 45 -14.07 4.11 3.12
C ARG A 45 -13.47 4.41 1.76
N PRO A 46 -14.18 5.22 0.94
CA PRO A 46 -13.61 5.65 -0.34
C PRO A 46 -12.32 6.42 -0.11
N CYS A 47 -11.29 6.10 -0.87
CA CYS A 47 -9.95 6.62 -0.62
C CYS A 47 -9.30 7.23 -1.86
N GLY A 48 -10.10 7.72 -2.81
CA GLY A 48 -9.56 8.35 -4.01
C GLY A 48 -8.64 9.53 -3.70
N ALA A 49 -8.88 10.24 -2.60
CA ALA A 49 -8.04 11.36 -2.20
C ALA A 49 -6.60 10.96 -1.92
N LEU A 50 -6.36 9.69 -1.58
CA LEU A 50 -5.00 9.20 -1.34
C LEU A 50 -4.13 9.26 -2.59
N VAL A 51 -4.72 9.18 -3.78
CA VAL A 51 -3.97 9.27 -5.03
C VAL A 51 -3.21 10.60 -5.07
N LYS A 52 -3.91 11.70 -4.79
CA LYS A 52 -3.29 13.02 -4.80
C LYS A 52 -2.30 13.19 -3.64
N MET A 53 -2.66 12.72 -2.46
CA MET A 53 -1.77 12.80 -1.30
C MET A 53 -0.45 12.10 -1.58
N ALA A 54 -0.52 10.90 -2.17
CA ALA A 54 0.68 10.15 -2.51
C ALA A 54 1.49 10.85 -3.59
N LEU A 55 0.82 11.39 -4.60
CA LEU A 55 1.50 12.09 -5.68
C LEU A 55 2.25 13.31 -5.16
N ASP A 56 1.67 14.03 -4.21
CA ASP A 56 2.34 15.17 -3.58
C ASP A 56 3.64 14.76 -2.88
N GLU A 57 3.73 13.49 -2.47
CA GLU A 57 4.93 12.95 -1.83
C GLU A 57 5.81 12.18 -2.82
N GLY A 58 5.53 12.28 -4.10
CA GLY A 58 6.32 11.61 -5.13
C GLY A 58 5.98 10.14 -5.30
N LEU A 59 4.84 9.69 -4.82
CA LEU A 59 4.42 8.29 -4.93
C LEU A 59 3.24 8.16 -5.89
N VAL A 60 3.30 7.14 -6.76
CA VAL A 60 2.21 6.87 -7.69
C VAL A 60 1.45 5.64 -7.21
N ILE A 61 0.18 5.84 -6.88
CA ILE A 61 -0.70 4.76 -6.46
C ILE A 61 -1.99 4.84 -7.28
N ASN A 62 -2.80 3.81 -7.19
CA ASN A 62 -4.11 3.79 -7.80
C ASN A 62 -5.14 3.36 -6.76
N VAL A 63 -6.40 3.62 -7.02
CA VAL A 63 -7.49 3.19 -6.15
C VAL A 63 -8.50 2.43 -7.00
N THR A 64 -8.86 1.22 -6.57
CA THR A 64 -9.85 0.40 -7.27
C THR A 64 -10.98 0.10 -6.32
N ALA A 65 -12.18 -0.13 -6.88
CA ALA A 65 -13.39 -0.39 -6.10
C ALA A 65 -13.59 0.69 -5.01
N GLU A 66 -13.08 1.89 -5.24
CA GLU A 66 -13.16 3.06 -4.38
C GLU A 66 -12.40 2.93 -3.04
N ARG A 67 -12.22 1.73 -2.52
CA ARG A 67 -11.72 1.52 -1.15
C ARG A 67 -10.43 0.72 -1.07
N VAL A 68 -9.82 0.41 -2.20
CA VAL A 68 -8.60 -0.40 -2.22
C VAL A 68 -7.48 0.40 -2.87
N VAL A 69 -6.41 0.64 -2.10
CA VAL A 69 -5.19 1.23 -2.64
C VAL A 69 -4.44 0.12 -3.35
N ARG A 70 -4.16 0.30 -4.62
CA ARG A 70 -3.49 -0.72 -5.44
C ARG A 70 -2.12 -0.24 -5.87
N LEU A 71 -1.14 -1.12 -5.70
CA LEU A 71 0.23 -0.87 -6.11
C LEU A 71 0.69 -1.97 -7.05
N LEU A 72 1.45 -1.58 -8.09
CA LEU A 72 2.10 -2.50 -9.00
C LEU A 72 3.58 -2.13 -9.07
N PRO A 73 4.35 -2.46 -8.03
CA PRO A 73 5.75 -2.05 -7.98
C PRO A 73 6.57 -2.77 -9.04
N PRO A 74 7.61 -2.12 -9.58
CA PRO A 74 8.45 -2.77 -10.57
C PRO A 74 9.26 -3.89 -9.95
N LEU A 75 9.49 -4.93 -10.76
CA LEU A 75 10.20 -6.12 -10.31
C LEU A 75 11.66 -5.83 -9.92
N ILE A 76 12.21 -4.73 -10.43
CA ILE A 76 13.59 -4.33 -10.13
C ILE A 76 13.73 -3.65 -8.77
N LEU A 77 12.63 -3.45 -8.07
CA LEU A 77 12.65 -2.82 -6.75
C LEU A 77 13.49 -3.67 -5.79
N SER A 78 14.43 -3.03 -5.08
CA SER A 78 15.22 -3.74 -4.09
C SER A 78 14.42 -3.91 -2.79
N ASP A 79 14.92 -4.78 -1.91
CA ASP A 79 14.28 -4.95 -0.61
C ASP A 79 14.26 -3.64 0.17
N ALA A 80 15.36 -2.89 0.13
CA ALA A 80 15.44 -1.60 0.82
C ALA A 80 14.44 -0.61 0.25
N GLU A 81 14.28 -0.61 -1.07
CA GLU A 81 13.30 0.29 -1.72
C GLU A 81 11.87 -0.13 -1.39
N ALA A 82 11.61 -1.43 -1.28
CA ALA A 82 10.30 -1.92 -0.87
C ALA A 82 9.98 -1.46 0.55
N ASP A 83 10.95 -1.56 1.45
CA ASP A 83 10.76 -1.11 2.82
C ASP A 83 10.53 0.40 2.89
N GLU A 84 11.24 1.15 2.06
CA GLU A 84 11.06 2.60 1.98
C GLU A 84 9.65 2.95 1.48
N LEU A 85 9.15 2.21 0.51
CA LEU A 85 7.79 2.42 0.01
C LEU A 85 6.77 2.28 1.15
N VAL A 86 6.91 1.24 1.96
CA VAL A 86 6.03 1.05 3.12
C VAL A 86 6.18 2.21 4.08
N GLN A 87 7.42 2.60 4.39
CA GLN A 87 7.70 3.67 5.35
C GLN A 87 7.14 5.02 4.89
N ARG A 88 7.03 5.23 3.59
CA ARG A 88 6.52 6.50 3.05
C ARG A 88 5.00 6.48 2.86
N LEU A 89 4.45 5.36 2.43
CA LEU A 89 3.01 5.30 2.11
C LEU A 89 2.14 5.01 3.33
N ALA A 90 2.58 4.14 4.23
CA ALA A 90 1.77 3.78 5.40
C ALA A 90 1.39 4.99 6.25
N PRO A 91 2.31 5.95 6.53
CA PRO A 91 1.92 7.14 7.29
C PRO A 91 0.86 7.99 6.58
N LEU A 92 0.90 8.06 5.24
CA LEU A 92 -0.12 8.80 4.49
C LEU A 92 -1.48 8.15 4.63
N ILE A 93 -1.53 6.83 4.56
CA ILE A 93 -2.78 6.09 4.73
C ILE A 93 -3.32 6.30 6.13
N ARG A 94 -2.45 6.21 7.13
CA ARG A 94 -2.85 6.46 8.52
C ARG A 94 -3.41 7.87 8.70
N ARG A 95 -2.72 8.85 8.14
CA ARG A 95 -3.18 10.24 8.24
C ARG A 95 -4.52 10.43 7.56
N PHE A 96 -4.68 9.83 6.38
CA PHE A 96 -5.96 9.90 5.66
C PHE A 96 -7.10 9.34 6.51
N LEU A 97 -6.89 8.18 7.12
CA LEU A 97 -7.92 7.53 7.91
C LEU A 97 -8.22 8.31 9.20
N GLN A 98 -7.18 8.86 9.83
CA GLN A 98 -7.34 9.62 11.07
C GLN A 98 -8.01 10.96 10.81
N GLU A 99 -7.65 11.65 9.73
CA GLU A 99 -8.26 12.94 9.40
C GLU A 99 -9.74 12.77 9.09
N GLY A 100 -10.11 11.69 8.41
CA GLY A 100 -11.50 11.40 8.14
C GLY A 100 -12.30 11.20 9.42
N GLN A 101 -11.69 10.60 10.43
CA GLN A 101 -12.33 10.44 11.74
C GLN A 101 -12.40 11.76 12.49
N ALA A 102 -11.34 12.55 12.42
CA ALA A 102 -11.29 13.83 13.13
C ALA A 102 -12.31 14.83 12.56
N ALA A 103 -12.65 14.70 11.30
CA ALA A 103 -13.63 15.59 10.66
C ALA A 103 -15.06 15.34 11.12
N ARG A 104 -15.28 14.29 11.88
CA ARG A 104 -16.59 13.93 12.41
C ARG A 104 -16.70 14.34 13.87
#